data_0d55af52f6de5369f8b327580821668c
#
_entry.id   0d55af52f6de5369f8b327580821668c
#
_cell.length_a   1.000
_cell.length_b   1.000
_cell.length_c   1.000
_cell.angle_alpha   90.00
_cell.angle_beta   90.00
_cell.angle_gamma   90.00
#
_symmetry.space_group_name_H-M   'P 1'
#
loop_
_entity.id
_entity.type
_entity.pdbx_description
1 polymer ?
#
loop_
_entity_poly.entity_id
_entity_poly.type
_entity_poly.pdbx_seq_one_letter_code
_entity_poly.pdbx_strand_id
1 'polypeptide(L)'
;MKYTDIPVMRPGNTRQRNVRIEIGQDARNYITGQQRVTMVPLTIRRKQNHKVMLPPPGEHSALGSGGEDVSMIRALGKAFYWKKLLDQGEFATIRDLSRAMKFEHGWVAEVLRMTTLAPDIIEAILDGKQPRHLNLQTLRGRSELLPRDWQEQRRLLGFAV
;
A
#
# COMPACT_ATOMS: atom_id res chain seq x y z
N MET A 1 -12.36 27.72 31.31
CA MET A 1 -11.32 26.93 30.63
C MET A 1 -10.82 27.70 29.44
N LYS A 2 -9.57 28.17 29.49
CA LYS A 2 -8.97 29.00 28.44
C LYS A 2 -8.46 28.07 27.32
N TYR A 3 -9.03 28.20 26.14
CA TYR A 3 -8.51 27.53 24.93
C TYR A 3 -7.29 28.32 24.46
N THR A 4 -6.17 27.63 24.35
CA THR A 4 -4.93 28.16 23.78
C THR A 4 -5.04 28.17 22.27
N ASP A 5 -4.83 29.31 21.65
CA ASP A 5 -4.80 29.51 20.18
C ASP A 5 -3.81 28.53 19.53
N ILE A 6 -4.34 27.68 18.66
CA ILE A 6 -3.52 26.86 17.77
C ILE A 6 -3.21 27.72 16.55
N PRO A 7 -1.93 27.96 16.22
CA PRO A 7 -1.58 28.79 15.08
C PRO A 7 -2.08 28.17 13.77
N VAL A 8 -2.85 28.93 13.02
CA VAL A 8 -3.30 28.59 11.68
C VAL A 8 -2.08 28.57 10.77
N MET A 9 -1.63 27.38 10.36
CA MET A 9 -0.62 27.23 9.33
C MET A 9 -1.14 27.79 8.01
N ARG A 10 -0.47 28.79 7.45
CA ARG A 10 -0.72 29.31 6.11
C ARG A 10 -0.48 28.21 5.08
N PRO A 11 -1.30 28.08 4.02
CA PRO A 11 -1.12 27.05 3.01
C PRO A 11 0.10 27.36 2.15
N GLY A 12 1.21 26.72 2.44
CA GLY A 12 2.30 26.57 1.49
C GLY A 12 1.90 25.54 0.42
N ASN A 13 2.20 25.86 -0.83
CA ASN A 13 1.92 25.15 -2.07
C ASN A 13 2.14 23.63 -1.97
N THR A 14 1.17 22.91 -1.45
CA THR A 14 1.20 21.45 -1.32
C THR A 14 0.16 20.90 -2.28
N ARG A 15 0.61 20.10 -3.25
CA ARG A 15 -0.25 19.32 -4.14
C ARG A 15 -1.38 18.72 -3.31
N GLN A 16 -2.61 19.16 -3.55
CA GLN A 16 -3.81 18.63 -2.91
C GLN A 16 -3.90 17.12 -3.21
N ARG A 17 -3.47 16.31 -2.27
CA ARG A 17 -3.88 14.92 -2.22
C ARG A 17 -5.29 14.94 -1.64
N ASN A 18 -6.27 14.49 -2.40
CA ASN A 18 -7.62 14.29 -1.91
C ASN A 18 -7.56 13.24 -0.79
N VAL A 19 -7.54 13.71 0.44
CA VAL A 19 -7.66 12.86 1.62
C VAL A 19 -9.14 12.73 1.91
N ARG A 20 -9.69 11.54 1.70
CA ARG A 20 -11.04 11.21 2.12
C ARG A 20 -10.99 10.86 3.62
N ILE A 21 -11.62 11.67 4.44
CA ILE A 21 -11.74 11.43 5.88
C ILE A 21 -13.07 10.70 6.10
N GLU A 22 -12.99 9.41 6.47
CA GLU A 22 -14.15 8.66 6.92
C GLU A 22 -14.29 8.84 8.44
N ILE A 23 -15.47 9.25 8.87
CA ILE A 23 -15.76 9.59 10.26
C ILE A 23 -16.12 8.29 10.99
N GLY A 24 -15.28 7.84 11.92
CA GLY A 24 -15.54 6.68 12.78
C GLY A 24 -16.52 6.97 13.91
N GLN A 25 -16.95 5.92 14.63
CA GLN A 25 -17.99 6.00 15.67
C GLN A 25 -17.61 6.89 16.86
N ASP A 26 -16.34 7.11 17.14
CA ASP A 26 -15.85 7.96 18.24
C ASP A 26 -15.61 9.42 17.84
N ALA A 27 -15.97 9.79 16.62
CA ALA A 27 -15.83 11.16 16.17
C ALA A 27 -16.89 12.05 16.83
N ARG A 28 -16.46 13.14 17.45
CA ARG A 28 -17.35 14.12 18.06
C ARG A 28 -17.55 15.30 17.14
N ASN A 29 -18.80 15.57 16.77
CA ASN A 29 -19.18 16.72 15.98
C ASN A 29 -19.74 17.81 16.90
N TYR A 30 -19.26 19.03 16.77
CA TYR A 30 -19.82 20.19 17.43
C TYR A 30 -19.79 21.40 16.51
N ILE A 31 -20.65 22.37 16.81
CA ILE A 31 -20.76 23.62 16.03
C ILE A 31 -20.16 24.73 16.86
N THR A 32 -19.19 25.45 16.29
CA THR A 32 -18.58 26.63 16.92
C THR A 32 -18.85 27.82 15.98
N GLY A 33 -19.80 28.67 16.37
CA GLY A 33 -20.29 29.74 15.50
C GLY A 33 -20.92 29.21 14.21
N GLN A 34 -20.40 29.58 13.05
CA GLN A 34 -20.87 29.11 11.74
C GLN A 34 -20.08 27.89 11.21
N GLN A 35 -19.13 27.38 11.96
CA GLN A 35 -18.27 26.28 11.53
C GLN A 35 -18.66 24.96 12.19
N ARG A 36 -18.74 23.91 11.36
CA ARG A 36 -18.88 22.53 11.86
C ARG A 36 -17.46 21.97 12.09
N VAL A 37 -17.18 21.59 13.32
CA VAL A 37 -15.90 20.99 13.71
C VAL A 37 -16.12 19.51 14.00
N THR A 38 -15.30 18.66 13.38
CA THR A 38 -15.28 17.22 13.63
C THR A 38 -13.96 16.87 14.29
N MET A 39 -14.01 16.36 15.51
CA MET A 39 -12.84 15.85 16.22
C MET A 39 -12.75 14.34 15.97
N VAL A 40 -11.69 13.92 15.33
CA VAL A 40 -11.41 12.50 15.09
C VAL A 40 -10.21 12.09 15.94
N PRO A 41 -10.36 11.13 16.88
CA PRO A 41 -9.23 10.65 17.67
C PRO A 41 -8.27 9.88 16.77
N LEU A 42 -7.02 10.32 16.69
CA LEU A 42 -5.98 9.69 15.88
C LEU A 42 -4.78 9.32 16.76
N THR A 43 -4.27 8.11 16.59
CA THR A 43 -3.01 7.69 17.19
C THR A 43 -1.91 7.73 16.14
N ILE A 44 -0.90 8.56 16.36
CA ILE A 44 0.25 8.67 15.47
C ILE A 44 1.41 7.89 16.07
N ARG A 45 1.85 6.84 15.38
CA ARG A 45 3.09 6.12 15.72
C ARG A 45 4.17 6.40 14.69
N ARG A 46 5.41 6.56 15.16
CA ARG A 46 6.58 6.62 14.29
C ARG A 46 7.15 5.22 14.14
N LYS A 47 7.26 4.75 12.88
CA LYS A 47 7.97 3.54 12.53
C LYS A 47 9.02 3.89 11.49
N GLN A 48 10.30 3.71 11.80
CA GLN A 48 11.42 3.97 10.90
C GLN A 48 11.33 5.33 10.17
N ASN A 49 11.20 6.43 10.92
CA ASN A 49 11.04 7.81 10.41
C ASN A 49 9.76 8.10 9.60
N HIS A 50 8.86 7.16 9.42
CA HIS A 50 7.56 7.39 8.79
C HIS A 50 6.47 7.57 9.86
N LYS A 51 5.60 8.57 9.66
CA LYS A 51 4.40 8.74 10.48
C LYS A 51 3.33 7.76 9.99
N VAL A 52 2.88 6.89 10.86
CA VAL A 52 1.76 5.99 10.62
C VAL A 52 0.58 6.46 11.43
N MET A 53 -0.53 6.80 10.78
CA MET A 53 -1.80 7.08 11.45
C MET A 53 -2.53 5.76 11.68
N LEU A 54 -2.89 5.50 12.93
CA LEU A 54 -3.69 4.33 13.29
C LEU A 54 -5.13 4.79 13.53
N PRO A 55 -6.13 4.03 13.06
CA PRO A 55 -7.52 4.28 13.38
C PRO A 55 -7.78 4.12 14.89
N PRO A 56 -8.87 4.70 15.43
CA PRO A 56 -9.26 4.52 16.81
C PRO A 56 -9.43 3.04 17.20
N PRO A 57 -9.12 2.66 18.45
CA PRO A 57 -9.38 1.30 18.92
C PRO A 57 -10.89 1.03 18.90
N GLY A 58 -11.32 -0.05 18.25
CA GLY A 58 -12.73 -0.47 18.12
C GLY A 58 -13.23 -0.63 16.69
N GLU A 59 -12.58 -0.05 15.69
CA GLU A 59 -12.94 -0.20 14.27
C GLU A 59 -12.19 -1.36 13.59
N HIS A 60 -12.20 -2.54 14.20
CA HIS A 60 -11.51 -3.70 13.61
C HIS A 60 -12.25 -4.31 12.42
N SER A 61 -13.50 -3.96 12.18
CA SER A 61 -14.28 -4.50 11.06
C SER A 61 -13.96 -3.88 9.69
N ALA A 62 -13.36 -2.69 9.64
CA ALA A 62 -12.86 -2.11 8.39
C ALA A 62 -11.43 -2.59 8.04
N LEU A 63 -10.86 -3.49 8.83
CA LEU A 63 -9.47 -3.92 8.74
C LEU A 63 -9.22 -5.08 7.78
N GLY A 64 -10.25 -5.64 7.16
CA GLY A 64 -10.15 -6.84 6.33
C GLY A 64 -9.39 -6.64 5.01
N SER A 65 -9.46 -5.48 4.41
CA SER A 65 -8.87 -5.20 3.10
C SER A 65 -7.84 -4.08 3.16
N GLY A 66 -6.74 -4.23 2.43
CA GLY A 66 -5.70 -3.22 2.29
C GLY A 66 -6.13 -1.99 1.48
N GLY A 67 -7.25 -2.07 0.77
CA GLY A 67 -7.67 -1.10 -0.23
C GLY A 67 -6.79 -1.17 -1.49
N GLU A 68 -7.05 -0.33 -2.48
CA GLU A 68 -6.26 -0.28 -3.71
C GLU A 68 -4.84 0.24 -3.44
N ASP A 69 -3.85 -0.65 -3.52
CA ASP A 69 -2.43 -0.27 -3.54
C ASP A 69 -1.99 -0.01 -4.98
N VAL A 70 -2.12 1.24 -5.42
CA VAL A 70 -1.74 1.68 -6.77
C VAL A 70 -0.27 1.35 -7.07
N SER A 71 0.62 1.37 -6.07
CA SER A 71 2.04 1.04 -6.26
C SER A 71 2.22 -0.43 -6.58
N MET A 72 1.47 -1.29 -5.90
CA MET A 72 1.49 -2.74 -6.09
C MET A 72 0.85 -3.13 -7.43
N ILE A 73 -0.28 -2.53 -7.79
CA ILE A 73 -0.94 -2.73 -9.09
C ILE A 73 -0.01 -2.32 -10.24
N ARG A 74 0.66 -1.17 -10.13
CA ARG A 74 1.64 -0.73 -11.13
C ARG A 74 2.85 -1.67 -11.24
N ALA A 75 3.30 -2.21 -10.11
CA ALA A 75 4.40 -3.18 -10.10
C ALA A 75 3.98 -4.50 -10.77
N LEU A 76 2.76 -4.99 -10.50
CA LEU A 76 2.19 -6.16 -11.21
C LEU A 76 2.11 -5.93 -12.71
N GLY A 77 1.58 -4.79 -13.16
CA GLY A 77 1.52 -4.45 -14.57
C GLY A 77 2.91 -4.46 -15.23
N LYS A 78 3.91 -3.88 -14.56
CA LYS A 78 5.31 -3.94 -15.04
C LYS A 78 5.85 -5.37 -15.05
N ALA A 79 5.55 -6.17 -14.03
CA ALA A 79 6.02 -7.55 -13.93
C ALA A 79 5.58 -8.38 -15.15
N PHE A 80 4.29 -8.36 -15.48
CA PHE A 80 3.74 -9.08 -16.61
C PHE A 80 4.21 -8.52 -17.95
N TYR A 81 4.31 -7.21 -18.08
CA TYR A 81 4.87 -6.57 -19.29
C TYR A 81 6.32 -6.97 -19.51
N TRP A 82 7.16 -6.92 -18.50
CA TRP A 82 8.58 -7.28 -18.61
C TRP A 82 8.77 -8.77 -18.84
N LYS A 83 7.94 -9.60 -18.19
CA LYS A 83 7.93 -11.04 -18.48
C LYS A 83 7.63 -11.29 -19.95
N LYS A 84 6.63 -10.62 -20.51
CA LYS A 84 6.28 -10.73 -21.93
C LYS A 84 7.47 -10.38 -22.84
N LEU A 85 8.20 -9.28 -22.55
CA LEU A 85 9.37 -8.88 -23.34
C LEU A 85 10.49 -9.91 -23.30
N LEU A 86 10.71 -10.53 -22.12
CA LEU A 86 11.69 -11.62 -21.97
C LEU A 86 11.24 -12.88 -22.70
N ASP A 87 9.96 -13.27 -22.58
CA ASP A 87 9.40 -14.45 -23.23
C ASP A 87 9.40 -14.30 -24.79
N GLN A 88 9.26 -13.08 -25.29
CA GLN A 88 9.35 -12.76 -26.73
C GLN A 88 10.80 -12.68 -27.23
N GLY A 89 11.78 -12.75 -26.33
CA GLY A 89 13.19 -12.68 -26.69
C GLY A 89 13.70 -11.27 -27.04
N GLU A 90 12.92 -10.21 -26.76
CA GLU A 90 13.37 -8.83 -26.97
C GLU A 90 14.57 -8.48 -26.10
N PHE A 91 14.69 -9.11 -24.94
CA PHE A 91 15.84 -9.04 -24.06
C PHE A 91 16.31 -10.45 -23.70
N ALA A 92 17.61 -10.69 -23.87
CA ALA A 92 18.18 -12.00 -23.57
C ALA A 92 18.25 -12.27 -22.05
N THR A 93 18.41 -11.23 -21.25
CA THR A 93 18.57 -11.35 -19.80
C THR A 93 17.81 -10.26 -19.03
N ILE A 94 17.52 -10.54 -17.74
CA ILE A 94 16.97 -9.53 -16.83
C ILE A 94 17.91 -8.32 -16.70
N ARG A 95 19.23 -8.53 -16.84
CA ARG A 95 20.23 -7.46 -16.79
C ARG A 95 20.11 -6.51 -17.98
N ASP A 96 19.87 -7.04 -19.17
CA ASP A 96 19.70 -6.22 -20.38
C ASP A 96 18.39 -5.43 -20.30
N LEU A 97 17.32 -6.08 -19.87
CA LEU A 97 16.05 -5.44 -19.58
C LEU A 97 16.21 -4.30 -18.55
N SER A 98 16.91 -4.55 -17.44
CA SER A 98 17.11 -3.55 -16.39
C SER A 98 17.87 -2.32 -16.88
N ARG A 99 18.90 -2.51 -17.72
CA ARG A 99 19.64 -1.42 -18.34
C ARG A 99 18.77 -0.60 -19.30
N ALA A 100 18.01 -1.28 -20.16
CA ALA A 100 17.12 -0.63 -21.12
C ALA A 100 16.02 0.18 -20.42
N MET A 101 15.43 -0.36 -19.37
CA MET A 101 14.38 0.28 -18.60
C MET A 101 14.90 1.30 -17.55
N LYS A 102 16.22 1.42 -17.38
CA LYS A 102 16.89 2.30 -16.41
C LYS A 102 16.46 2.04 -14.96
N PHE A 103 16.29 0.77 -14.62
CA PHE A 103 16.01 0.33 -13.25
C PHE A 103 17.16 -0.50 -12.69
N GLU A 104 17.27 -0.54 -11.37
CA GLU A 104 18.20 -1.40 -10.68
C GLU A 104 17.86 -2.88 -10.95
N HIS A 105 18.88 -3.70 -11.21
CA HIS A 105 18.71 -5.14 -11.52
C HIS A 105 17.93 -5.88 -10.42
N GLY A 106 18.28 -5.66 -9.16
CA GLY A 106 17.61 -6.29 -8.02
C GLY A 106 16.12 -5.97 -7.99
N TRP A 107 15.77 -4.70 -8.22
CA TRP A 107 14.37 -4.27 -8.26
C TRP A 107 13.59 -4.94 -9.40
N VAL A 108 14.18 -5.03 -10.60
CA VAL A 108 13.55 -5.70 -11.75
C VAL A 108 13.32 -7.18 -11.45
N ALA A 109 14.30 -7.85 -10.84
CA ALA A 109 14.18 -9.26 -10.46
C ALA A 109 13.09 -9.50 -9.41
N GLU A 110 12.98 -8.60 -8.43
CA GLU A 110 11.93 -8.67 -7.40
C GLU A 110 10.53 -8.46 -8.00
N VAL A 111 10.38 -7.48 -8.89
CA VAL A 111 9.11 -7.22 -9.56
C VAL A 111 8.72 -8.39 -10.47
N LEU A 112 9.65 -8.97 -11.22
CA LEU A 112 9.38 -10.15 -12.06
C LEU A 112 8.90 -11.35 -11.24
N ARG A 113 9.36 -11.52 -9.99
CA ARG A 113 8.84 -12.57 -9.11
C ARG A 113 7.35 -12.45 -8.79
N MET A 114 6.77 -11.25 -8.90
CA MET A 114 5.33 -11.08 -8.72
C MET A 114 4.49 -11.84 -9.75
N THR A 115 5.07 -12.21 -10.90
CA THR A 115 4.39 -13.03 -11.90
C THR A 115 4.19 -14.48 -11.46
N THR A 116 4.85 -14.92 -10.38
CA THR A 116 4.72 -16.28 -9.82
C THR A 116 3.72 -16.36 -8.66
N LEU A 117 3.06 -15.25 -8.33
CA LEU A 117 1.98 -15.24 -7.34
C LEU A 117 0.80 -16.09 -7.81
N ALA A 118 0.11 -16.70 -6.85
CA ALA A 118 -1.12 -17.40 -7.14
C ALA A 118 -2.16 -16.48 -7.80
N PRO A 119 -2.95 -16.96 -8.77
CA PRO A 119 -3.90 -16.13 -9.52
C PRO A 119 -4.90 -15.38 -8.62
N ASP A 120 -5.43 -16.05 -7.62
CA ASP A 120 -6.37 -15.46 -6.66
C ASP A 120 -5.73 -14.36 -5.79
N ILE A 121 -4.43 -14.46 -5.50
CA ILE A 121 -3.68 -13.41 -4.82
C ILE A 121 -3.55 -12.19 -5.74
N ILE A 122 -3.29 -12.41 -7.02
CA ILE A 122 -3.19 -11.34 -8.02
C ILE A 122 -4.56 -10.64 -8.15
N GLU A 123 -5.63 -11.41 -8.28
CA GLU A 123 -7.00 -10.87 -8.34
C GLU A 123 -7.34 -10.05 -7.09
N ALA A 124 -7.03 -10.57 -5.91
CA ALA A 124 -7.26 -9.85 -4.66
C ALA A 124 -6.48 -8.53 -4.58
N ILE A 125 -5.26 -8.48 -5.12
CA ILE A 125 -4.47 -7.24 -5.20
C ILE A 125 -5.11 -6.24 -6.17
N LEU A 126 -5.58 -6.70 -7.32
CA LEU A 126 -6.24 -5.85 -8.32
C LEU A 126 -7.56 -5.29 -7.80
N ASP A 127 -8.29 -6.07 -7.01
CA ASP A 127 -9.56 -5.70 -6.38
C ASP A 127 -9.40 -4.89 -5.08
N GLY A 128 -8.17 -4.66 -4.62
CA GLY A 128 -7.91 -4.00 -3.33
C GLY A 128 -8.32 -4.83 -2.11
N LYS A 129 -8.49 -6.14 -2.27
CA LYS A 129 -8.92 -7.10 -1.23
C LYS A 129 -7.76 -7.78 -0.51
N GLN A 130 -6.52 -7.43 -0.83
CA GLN A 130 -5.34 -7.98 -0.17
C GLN A 130 -5.30 -7.62 1.32
N PRO A 131 -4.68 -8.46 2.17
CA PRO A 131 -4.45 -8.13 3.58
C PRO A 131 -3.68 -6.81 3.73
N ARG A 132 -4.02 -5.99 4.71
CA ARG A 132 -3.41 -4.66 4.93
C ARG A 132 -1.90 -4.66 5.10
N HIS A 133 -1.35 -5.71 5.65
CA HIS A 133 0.10 -5.84 5.81
C HIS A 133 0.81 -6.16 4.51
N LEU A 134 0.07 -6.65 3.50
CA LEU A 134 0.59 -6.98 2.18
C LEU A 134 0.61 -5.73 1.30
N ASN A 135 1.78 -5.17 1.13
CA ASN A 135 2.06 -4.05 0.25
C ASN A 135 3.36 -4.32 -0.53
N LEU A 136 3.66 -3.49 -1.51
CA LEU A 136 4.83 -3.67 -2.35
C LEU A 136 6.14 -3.75 -1.55
N GLN A 137 6.26 -2.98 -0.49
CA GLN A 137 7.47 -2.97 0.34
C GLN A 137 7.62 -4.25 1.16
N THR A 138 6.52 -4.75 1.75
CA THR A 138 6.55 -6.02 2.51
C THR A 138 6.77 -7.23 1.61
N LEU A 139 6.29 -7.18 0.36
CA LEU A 139 6.52 -8.23 -0.61
C LEU A 139 7.98 -8.25 -1.09
N ARG A 140 8.59 -7.08 -1.29
CA ARG A 140 9.99 -6.90 -1.68
C ARG A 140 10.98 -7.16 -0.57
N GLY A 141 10.68 -6.70 0.63
CA GLY A 141 11.58 -6.77 1.80
C GLY A 141 11.70 -8.15 2.43
N ARG A 142 11.15 -9.19 1.82
CA ARG A 142 11.29 -10.56 2.32
C ARG A 142 12.67 -11.11 2.02
N SER A 143 13.33 -11.59 3.05
CA SER A 143 14.59 -12.33 2.94
C SER A 143 14.38 -13.71 2.30
N GLU A 144 13.18 -14.26 2.45
CA GLU A 144 12.81 -15.54 1.88
C GLU A 144 12.15 -15.39 0.52
N LEU A 145 12.51 -16.27 -0.40
CA LEU A 145 11.87 -16.36 -1.71
C LEU A 145 10.40 -16.76 -1.55
N LEU A 146 9.56 -16.25 -2.43
CA LEU A 146 8.17 -16.71 -2.50
C LEU A 146 8.15 -18.22 -2.78
N PRO A 147 7.40 -19.02 -1.99
CA PRO A 147 7.23 -20.43 -2.26
C PRO A 147 6.68 -20.67 -3.65
N ARG A 148 7.02 -21.79 -4.26
CA ARG A 148 6.41 -22.20 -5.54
C ARG A 148 5.01 -22.74 -5.35
N ASP A 149 4.73 -23.31 -4.19
CA ASP A 149 3.42 -23.81 -3.81
C ASP A 149 2.47 -22.66 -3.48
N TRP A 150 1.33 -22.64 -4.14
CA TRP A 150 0.33 -21.58 -4.00
C TRP A 150 -0.38 -21.59 -2.65
N GLN A 151 -0.50 -22.76 -2.00
CA GLN A 151 -1.09 -22.83 -0.67
C GLN A 151 -0.14 -22.23 0.37
N GLU A 152 1.15 -22.52 0.24
CA GLU A 152 2.17 -21.87 1.08
C GLU A 152 2.22 -20.36 0.85
N GLN A 153 2.06 -19.91 -0.41
CA GLN A 153 1.97 -18.47 -0.69
C GLN A 153 0.78 -17.83 0.06
N ARG A 154 -0.40 -18.46 0.02
CA ARG A 154 -1.59 -17.95 0.72
C ARG A 154 -1.34 -17.83 2.23
N ARG A 155 -0.81 -18.88 2.85
CA ARG A 155 -0.46 -18.85 4.30
C ARG A 155 0.54 -17.75 4.60
N LEU A 156 1.61 -17.67 3.81
CA LEU A 156 2.71 -16.73 4.01
C LEU A 156 2.27 -15.28 3.84
N LEU A 157 1.35 -15.02 2.92
CA LEU A 157 0.87 -13.68 2.58
C LEU A 157 -0.41 -13.29 3.35
N GLY A 158 -0.94 -14.20 4.18
CA GLY A 158 -2.09 -13.92 5.05
C GLY A 158 -3.44 -13.99 4.35
N PHE A 159 -3.53 -14.78 3.27
CA PHE A 159 -4.80 -15.14 2.68
C PHE A 159 -5.41 -16.35 3.40
N ALA A 160 -6.74 -16.37 3.53
CA ALA A 160 -7.43 -17.54 4.04
C ALA A 160 -7.20 -18.73 3.09
N VAL A 161 -6.94 -19.90 3.65
CA VAL A 161 -6.77 -21.17 2.91
C VAL A 161 -8.11 -21.90 2.89
#